data_de6b29dc4e702479b1c3960372098509
#
_entry.id   de6b29dc4e702479b1c3960372098509
#
_cell.length_a   1.000
_cell.length_b   1.000
_cell.length_c   1.000
_cell.angle_alpha   90.00
_cell.angle_beta   90.00
_cell.angle_gamma   90.00
#
_symmetry.space_group_name_H-M   'P 1'
#
loop_
_entity.id
_entity.type
_entity.pdbx_description
1 polymer ?
#
loop_
_entity_poly.entity_id
_entity_poly.type
_entity_poly.pdbx_seq_one_letter_code
_entity_poly.pdbx_strand_id
1 'polypeptide(L)'
;MKVISNNDLEIHKLPGLLHKTLSNKHNGGQEFEVWKQIIEGQSSTPVHKHDCDETIVVLRGEGECLCDDRRFQFSADQTLIFPANSVHQIINTGQEELEILATLSMSPVIVKTQDGERIPLPWDADKSLGE
;
A
#
# COMPACT_ATOMS: atom_id res chain seq x y z
N MET A 1 4.75 -12.89 -21.30
CA MET A 1 3.46 -12.56 -20.65
C MET A 1 3.15 -13.63 -19.61
N LYS A 2 2.61 -13.26 -18.45
CA LYS A 2 2.24 -14.20 -17.39
C LYS A 2 0.80 -13.98 -16.96
N VAL A 3 0.13 -15.06 -16.59
CA VAL A 3 -1.18 -15.00 -15.95
C VAL A 3 -1.01 -15.62 -14.56
N ILE A 4 -1.28 -14.86 -13.53
CA ILE A 4 -1.13 -15.29 -12.15
C ILE A 4 -2.50 -15.27 -11.48
N SER A 5 -2.87 -16.38 -10.83
CA SER A 5 -4.07 -16.38 -10.01
C SER A 5 -3.77 -15.68 -8.68
N ASN A 6 -4.51 -14.61 -8.37
CA ASN A 6 -4.30 -13.90 -7.13
C ASN A 6 -4.60 -14.75 -5.89
N ASN A 7 -5.41 -15.80 -6.05
CA ASN A 7 -5.69 -16.74 -4.95
C ASN A 7 -4.47 -17.56 -4.55
N ASP A 8 -3.49 -17.71 -5.45
CA ASP A 8 -2.27 -18.49 -5.19
C ASP A 8 -1.16 -17.64 -4.57
N LEU A 9 -1.36 -16.35 -4.46
CA LEU A 9 -0.37 -15.44 -3.90
C LEU A 9 -0.38 -15.50 -2.36
N GLU A 10 0.81 -15.32 -1.78
CA GLU A 10 0.98 -15.30 -0.34
C GLU A 10 0.24 -14.11 0.28
N ILE A 11 -0.45 -14.36 1.40
CA ILE A 11 -1.08 -13.31 2.20
C ILE A 11 -0.13 -12.96 3.34
N HIS A 12 0.24 -11.68 3.42
CA HIS A 12 1.01 -11.14 4.53
C HIS A 12 0.11 -10.35 5.46
N LYS A 13 0.41 -10.35 6.75
CA LYS A 13 -0.43 -9.73 7.76
C LYS A 13 0.36 -8.75 8.62
N LEU A 14 -0.24 -7.61 8.87
CA LEU A 14 0.07 -6.70 9.98
C LEU A 14 -1.22 -6.57 10.81
N PRO A 15 -1.15 -6.03 12.04
CA PRO A 15 -2.38 -5.78 12.80
C PRO A 15 -3.36 -4.92 11.99
N GLY A 16 -4.57 -5.48 11.75
CA GLY A 16 -5.62 -4.79 11.02
C GLY A 16 -5.43 -4.67 9.51
N LEU A 17 -4.41 -5.33 8.92
CA LEU A 17 -4.11 -5.20 7.51
C LEU A 17 -3.70 -6.55 6.90
N LEU A 18 -4.34 -6.89 5.77
CA LEU A 18 -3.94 -8.02 4.93
C LEU A 18 -3.35 -7.48 3.63
N HIS A 19 -2.26 -8.09 3.17
CA HIS A 19 -1.53 -7.65 1.99
C HIS A 19 -1.25 -8.80 1.03
N LYS A 20 -1.47 -8.58 -0.25
CA LYS A 20 -0.97 -9.42 -1.35
C LYS A 20 -0.18 -8.55 -2.32
N THR A 21 1.02 -8.98 -2.65
CA THR A 21 1.79 -8.37 -3.74
C THR A 21 1.38 -9.05 -5.04
N LEU A 22 0.68 -8.33 -5.91
CA LEU A 22 0.21 -8.85 -7.19
C LEU A 22 1.33 -8.84 -8.23
N SER A 23 2.19 -7.84 -8.20
CA SER A 23 3.31 -7.70 -9.13
C SER A 23 4.49 -7.03 -8.44
N ASN A 24 5.68 -7.58 -8.63
CA ASN A 24 6.96 -6.98 -8.21
C ASN A 24 8.08 -7.51 -9.11
N LYS A 25 9.33 -7.15 -8.80
CA LYS A 25 10.48 -7.56 -9.62
C LYS A 25 10.65 -9.08 -9.74
N HIS A 26 10.11 -9.86 -8.82
CA HIS A 26 10.27 -11.32 -8.82
C HIS A 26 9.28 -12.02 -9.75
N ASN A 27 8.16 -11.39 -10.12
CA ASN A 27 7.18 -11.97 -11.02
C ASN A 27 6.98 -11.16 -12.31
N GLY A 28 7.88 -10.20 -12.60
CA GLY A 28 7.91 -9.49 -13.87
C GLY A 28 7.65 -8.00 -13.81
N GLY A 29 7.20 -7.46 -12.67
CA GLY A 29 6.93 -6.03 -12.49
C GLY A 29 8.20 -5.27 -12.14
N GLN A 30 9.05 -4.97 -13.12
CA GLN A 30 10.38 -4.43 -12.86
C GLN A 30 10.38 -2.93 -12.54
N GLU A 31 9.39 -2.19 -13.05
CA GLU A 31 9.36 -0.74 -12.92
C GLU A 31 8.31 -0.23 -11.95
N PHE A 32 7.44 -1.10 -11.49
CA PHE A 32 6.41 -0.77 -10.50
C PHE A 32 5.98 -2.01 -9.74
N GLU A 33 5.31 -1.80 -8.61
CA GLU A 33 4.66 -2.88 -7.87
C GLU A 33 3.16 -2.62 -7.80
N VAL A 34 2.38 -3.68 -7.74
CA VAL A 34 0.93 -3.61 -7.54
C VAL A 34 0.59 -4.41 -6.29
N TRP A 35 -0.07 -3.75 -5.35
CA TRP A 35 -0.43 -4.32 -4.05
C TRP A 35 -1.94 -4.29 -3.87
N LYS A 36 -2.51 -5.40 -3.42
CA LYS A 36 -3.87 -5.44 -2.95
C LYS A 36 -3.85 -5.50 -1.42
N GLN A 37 -4.57 -4.60 -0.78
CA GLN A 37 -4.63 -4.55 0.67
C GLN A 37 -6.06 -4.48 1.16
N ILE A 38 -6.33 -5.13 2.28
CA ILE A 38 -7.60 -5.07 2.99
C ILE A 38 -7.29 -4.52 4.38
N ILE A 39 -7.94 -3.40 4.71
CA ILE A 39 -7.79 -2.74 6.01
C ILE A 39 -9.09 -2.97 6.79
N GLU A 40 -8.99 -3.62 7.95
CA GLU A 40 -10.14 -3.91 8.80
C GLU A 40 -10.79 -2.63 9.32
N GLY A 41 -12.08 -2.72 9.66
CA GLY A 41 -12.81 -1.58 10.21
C GLY A 41 -12.07 -0.94 11.38
N GLN A 42 -11.98 0.39 11.41
CA GLN A 42 -11.32 1.20 12.43
C GLN A 42 -9.79 1.00 12.52
N SER A 43 -9.18 0.33 11.53
CA SER A 43 -7.72 0.15 11.45
C SER A 43 -7.11 1.11 10.45
N SER A 44 -5.79 1.20 10.45
CA SER A 44 -5.07 2.11 9.56
C SER A 44 -3.70 1.55 9.19
N THR A 45 -3.13 2.09 8.10
CA THR A 45 -1.70 1.88 7.82
C THR A 45 -0.87 2.71 8.80
N PRO A 46 0.42 2.39 8.97
CA PRO A 46 1.34 3.33 9.62
C PRO A 46 1.41 4.65 8.84
N VAL A 47 1.81 5.71 9.51
CA VAL A 47 2.22 6.96 8.83
C VAL A 47 3.55 6.67 8.14
N HIS A 48 3.62 6.89 6.83
CA HIS A 48 4.79 6.49 6.05
C HIS A 48 4.93 7.30 4.77
N LYS A 49 6.03 7.09 4.07
CA LYS A 49 6.27 7.64 2.73
C LYS A 49 7.06 6.65 1.89
N HIS A 50 7.04 6.88 0.59
CA HIS A 50 7.83 6.15 -0.40
C HIS A 50 8.61 7.15 -1.26
N ASP A 51 9.75 6.70 -1.83
CA ASP A 51 10.54 7.50 -2.76
C ASP A 51 9.94 7.48 -4.18
N CYS A 52 8.73 7.00 -4.35
CA CYS A 52 8.05 6.86 -5.64
C CYS A 52 6.62 7.38 -5.55
N ASP A 53 6.01 7.58 -6.72
CA ASP A 53 4.58 7.89 -6.80
C ASP A 53 3.75 6.67 -6.43
N GLU A 54 2.61 6.92 -5.82
CA GLU A 54 1.64 5.87 -5.49
C GLU A 54 0.25 6.30 -5.93
N THR A 55 -0.44 5.40 -6.64
CA THR A 55 -1.84 5.57 -6.98
C THR A 55 -2.64 4.45 -6.35
N ILE A 56 -3.67 4.80 -5.60
CA ILE A 56 -4.54 3.85 -4.91
C ILE A 56 -5.94 3.95 -5.49
N VAL A 57 -6.45 2.83 -6.00
CA VAL A 57 -7.86 2.70 -6.40
C VAL A 57 -8.62 2.09 -5.23
N VAL A 58 -9.66 2.76 -4.77
CA VAL A 58 -10.52 2.27 -3.70
C VAL A 58 -11.57 1.36 -4.31
N LEU A 59 -11.49 0.06 -4.01
CA LEU A 59 -12.39 -0.94 -4.57
C LEU A 59 -13.65 -1.12 -3.74
N ARG A 60 -13.54 -0.99 -2.41
CA ARG A 60 -14.65 -1.19 -1.49
C ARG A 60 -14.38 -0.46 -0.19
N GLY A 61 -15.41 0.10 0.41
CA GLY A 61 -15.31 0.74 1.71
C GLY A 61 -15.17 2.25 1.63
N GLU A 62 -14.85 2.84 2.77
CA GLU A 62 -14.70 4.28 2.92
C GLU A 62 -13.61 4.58 3.95
N GLY A 63 -13.10 5.79 3.94
CA GLY A 63 -12.09 6.16 4.91
C GLY A 63 -11.63 7.59 4.77
N GLU A 64 -10.52 7.86 5.43
CA GLU A 64 -9.79 9.11 5.33
C GLU A 64 -8.34 8.84 5.00
N CYS A 65 -7.71 9.74 4.27
CA CYS A 65 -6.26 9.73 4.15
C CYS A 65 -5.70 11.04 4.69
N LEU A 66 -4.60 10.92 5.41
CA LEU A 66 -3.75 12.05 5.77
C LEU A 66 -2.65 12.12 4.73
N CYS A 67 -2.37 13.32 4.23
CA CYS A 67 -1.28 13.57 3.30
C CYS A 67 -0.69 14.94 3.56
N ASP A 68 0.56 14.97 4.03
CA ASP A 68 1.30 16.19 4.35
C ASP A 68 0.48 17.17 5.23
N ASP A 69 -0.02 16.65 6.35
CA ASP A 69 -0.82 17.38 7.36
C ASP A 69 -2.22 17.81 6.87
N ARG A 70 -2.65 17.34 5.71
CA ARG A 70 -4.01 17.59 5.20
C ARG A 70 -4.82 16.29 5.29
N ARG A 71 -6.12 16.45 5.50
CA ARG A 71 -7.05 15.34 5.66
C ARG A 71 -8.06 15.33 4.53
N PHE A 72 -8.24 14.17 3.90
CA PHE A 72 -9.17 13.96 2.80
C PHE A 72 -10.07 12.78 3.09
N GLN A 73 -11.35 12.89 2.78
CA GLN A 73 -12.29 11.76 2.86
C GLN A 73 -12.40 11.09 1.49
N PHE A 74 -12.57 9.78 1.49
CA PHE A 74 -12.75 9.01 0.26
C PHE A 74 -13.72 7.86 0.47
N SER A 75 -14.23 7.32 -0.64
CA SER A 75 -15.10 6.15 -0.66
C SER A 75 -14.83 5.30 -1.90
N ALA A 76 -15.52 4.18 -2.01
CA ALA A 76 -15.36 3.26 -3.13
C ALA A 76 -15.50 3.96 -4.47
N ASP A 77 -14.77 3.45 -5.46
CA ASP A 77 -14.74 3.96 -6.83
C ASP A 77 -14.09 5.34 -6.94
N GLN A 78 -13.21 5.66 -6.01
CA GLN A 78 -12.35 6.86 -6.07
C GLN A 78 -10.89 6.46 -6.14
N THR A 79 -10.08 7.36 -6.69
CA THR A 79 -8.64 7.15 -6.86
C THR A 79 -7.89 8.20 -6.05
N LEU A 80 -6.92 7.73 -5.25
CA LEU A 80 -6.05 8.57 -4.44
C LEU A 80 -4.68 8.62 -5.12
N ILE A 81 -4.12 9.81 -5.28
CA ILE A 81 -2.83 9.99 -5.96
C ILE A 81 -1.87 10.66 -4.98
N PHE A 82 -0.78 9.95 -4.65
CA PHE A 82 0.25 10.43 -3.73
C PHE A 82 1.54 10.67 -4.50
N PRO A 83 2.02 11.92 -4.60
CA PRO A 83 3.34 12.17 -5.15
C PRO A 83 4.45 11.52 -4.33
N ALA A 84 5.57 11.25 -4.98
CA ALA A 84 6.75 10.72 -4.30
C ALA A 84 7.10 11.55 -3.06
N ASN A 85 7.50 10.88 -1.99
CA ASN A 85 7.92 11.48 -0.72
C ASN A 85 6.82 12.18 0.08
N SER A 86 5.57 12.14 -0.35
CA SER A 86 4.47 12.65 0.48
C SER A 86 4.25 11.73 1.69
N VAL A 87 4.15 12.31 2.87
CA VAL A 87 3.90 11.56 4.12
C VAL A 87 2.42 11.31 4.22
N HIS A 88 2.01 10.03 4.28
CA HIS A 88 0.59 9.69 4.23
C HIS A 88 0.21 8.53 5.13
N GLN A 89 -1.08 8.42 5.39
CA GLN A 89 -1.69 7.35 6.15
C GLN A 89 -3.10 7.09 5.62
N ILE A 90 -3.45 5.84 5.43
CA ILE A 90 -4.80 5.42 5.04
C ILE A 90 -5.52 4.89 6.27
N ILE A 91 -6.69 5.45 6.55
CA ILE A 91 -7.47 5.14 7.74
C ILE A 91 -8.85 4.62 7.30
N ASN A 92 -9.21 3.44 7.76
CA ASN A 92 -10.57 2.92 7.59
C ASN A 92 -11.45 3.48 8.71
N THR A 93 -12.32 4.42 8.36
CA THR A 93 -13.23 5.05 9.32
C THR A 93 -14.56 4.32 9.45
N GLY A 94 -14.80 3.30 8.60
CA GLY A 94 -16.02 2.51 8.63
C GLY A 94 -15.91 1.27 9.51
N GLN A 95 -16.97 0.48 9.53
CA GLN A 95 -17.05 -0.80 10.23
C GLN A 95 -16.71 -1.97 9.31
N GLU A 96 -16.92 -1.79 8.01
CA GLU A 96 -16.67 -2.81 7.00
C GLU A 96 -15.21 -2.76 6.53
N GLU A 97 -14.77 -3.81 5.85
CA GLU A 97 -13.43 -3.85 5.28
C GLU A 97 -13.26 -2.80 4.20
N LEU A 98 -12.09 -2.16 4.19
CA LEU A 98 -11.64 -1.26 3.13
C LEU A 98 -10.69 -2.05 2.23
N GLU A 99 -11.04 -2.16 0.94
CA GLU A 99 -10.23 -2.88 -0.04
C GLU A 99 -9.64 -1.89 -1.04
N ILE A 100 -8.33 -1.91 -1.18
CA ILE A 100 -7.59 -0.98 -2.04
C ILE A 100 -6.62 -1.73 -2.95
N LEU A 101 -6.36 -1.12 -4.09
CA LEU A 101 -5.38 -1.58 -5.07
C LEU A 101 -4.37 -0.46 -5.27
N ALA A 102 -3.13 -0.68 -4.85
CA ALA A 102 -2.07 0.32 -4.91
C ALA A 102 -1.06 -0.01 -6.00
N THR A 103 -0.68 0.99 -6.79
CA THR A 103 0.40 0.91 -7.76
C THR A 103 1.48 1.88 -7.36
N LEU A 104 2.71 1.38 -7.22
CA LEU A 104 3.87 2.14 -6.77
C LEU A 104 4.92 2.12 -7.89
N SER A 105 5.45 3.28 -8.24
CA SER A 105 6.30 3.46 -9.43
C SER A 105 7.75 3.10 -9.18
N MET A 106 8.01 2.05 -8.41
CA MET A 106 9.34 1.47 -8.22
C MET A 106 9.20 -0.01 -7.82
N SER A 107 10.24 -0.79 -8.02
CA SER A 107 10.40 -2.15 -7.51
C SER A 107 11.88 -2.43 -7.32
N PRO A 108 12.34 -2.81 -6.10
CA PRO A 108 11.55 -3.01 -4.88
C PRO A 108 11.05 -1.70 -4.28
N VAL A 109 9.87 -1.76 -3.67
CA VAL A 109 9.34 -0.62 -2.92
C VAL A 109 9.98 -0.57 -1.54
N ILE A 110 10.35 0.62 -1.11
CA ILE A 110 10.87 0.88 0.23
C ILE A 110 9.86 1.76 0.95
N VAL A 111 9.47 1.35 2.15
CA VAL A 111 8.57 2.11 3.01
C VAL A 111 9.40 2.77 4.10
N LYS A 112 9.20 4.06 4.32
CA LYS A 112 9.97 4.86 5.28
C LYS A 112 9.06 5.58 6.25
N THR A 113 9.59 5.86 7.45
CA THR A 113 8.98 6.80 8.38
C THR A 113 9.11 8.22 7.83
N GLN A 114 8.41 9.17 8.47
CA GLN A 114 8.54 10.58 8.11
C GLN A 114 9.99 11.07 8.20
N ASP A 115 10.78 10.54 9.13
CA ASP A 115 12.19 10.90 9.32
C ASP A 115 13.12 10.21 8.33
N GLY A 116 12.61 9.35 7.47
CA GLY A 116 13.39 8.69 6.43
C GLY A 116 13.96 7.34 6.83
N GLU A 117 13.61 6.81 7.99
CA GLU A 117 14.05 5.48 8.42
C GLU A 117 13.19 4.40 7.74
N ARG A 118 13.83 3.33 7.29
CA ARG A 118 13.12 2.23 6.67
C ARG A 118 12.22 1.50 7.67
N ILE A 119 11.00 1.19 7.23
CA ILE A 119 10.08 0.30 7.94
C ILE A 119 10.17 -1.06 7.26
N PRO A 120 10.79 -2.09 7.88
CA PRO A 120 10.80 -3.43 7.27
C PRO A 120 9.39 -4.03 7.29
N LEU A 121 9.00 -4.66 6.17
CA LEU A 121 7.67 -5.24 6.01
C LEU A 121 7.80 -6.72 5.60
N PRO A 122 6.83 -7.57 6.00
CA PRO A 122 6.88 -8.99 5.66
C PRO A 122 6.93 -9.27 4.16
N TRP A 123 6.39 -8.36 3.35
CA TRP A 123 6.32 -8.52 1.89
C TRP A 123 7.43 -7.81 1.13
N ASP A 124 8.43 -7.28 1.79
CA ASP A 124 9.54 -6.60 1.12
C ASP A 124 10.15 -7.50 0.03
N ALA A 125 10.24 -6.97 -1.20
CA ALA A 125 10.82 -7.71 -2.32
C ALA A 125 12.33 -7.88 -2.17
N ASP A 126 12.98 -6.97 -1.45
CA ASP A 126 14.41 -7.04 -1.15
C ASP A 126 14.64 -6.83 0.34
N LYS A 127 14.74 -7.95 1.06
CA LYS A 127 14.89 -7.95 2.53
C LYS A 127 16.29 -7.56 2.99
N SER A 128 17.27 -7.54 2.08
CA SER A 128 18.64 -7.13 2.44
C SER A 128 18.77 -5.64 2.68
N LEU A 129 17.85 -4.84 2.14
CA LEU A 129 17.92 -3.37 2.17
C LEU A 129 17.73 -2.74 3.55
N GLY A 130 17.49 -3.47 4.59
CA GLY A 130 17.24 -2.90 5.92
C GLY A 130 17.99 -3.58 7.03
N GLU A 131 18.88 -4.46 6.66
CA GLU A 131 19.71 -5.20 7.60
C GLU A 131 20.97 -4.42 7.99
#